data_ac8b1bc7eb6583c4419e3e8e9fca1c28
#
_entry.id   ac8b1bc7eb6583c4419e3e8e9fca1c28
#
_cell.length_a   1.000
_cell.length_b   1.000
_cell.length_c   1.000
_cell.angle_alpha   90.00
_cell.angle_beta   90.00
_cell.angle_gamma   90.00
#
_symmetry.space_group_name_H-M   'P 1'
#
loop_
_entity.id
_entity.type
_entity.pdbx_description
1 polymer ?
#
loop_
_entity_poly.entity_id
_entity_poly.type
_entity_poly.pdbx_seq_one_letter_code
_entity_poly.pdbx_strand_id
1 'polypeptide(L)'
;MASMAAPYGVRERWRKAVIALTLIMLTLIMLTAIPVAGAAPVRLLVLGDSLSAGYGLAQTEGFESQLAAALRADGHDVRIIDGAVSGDTSAGGLARLDWVLGGGADAAIVELGANDGLRGVDPADTEANLTAILDKLAARHIPVLLSGMYALPNLGADYGAAFRAVFDRLGKRPDVLYDPFFLQDVATIPALNQSDGMHPNAEGVKRIVARLLPLVEKLLAEVPPA
;
A
#
# COMPACT_ATOMS: atom_id res chain seq x y z
N MET A 1 -3.53 83.78 -3.49
CA MET A 1 -3.44 82.28 -3.54
C MET A 1 -3.62 81.76 -2.14
N ALA A 2 -4.79 81.24 -1.82
CA ALA A 2 -5.10 80.72 -0.48
C ALA A 2 -4.80 79.19 -0.47
N SER A 3 -3.83 78.81 0.34
CA SER A 3 -3.51 77.40 0.60
C SER A 3 -4.59 76.85 1.52
N MET A 4 -5.42 75.99 0.95
CA MET A 4 -6.41 75.22 1.74
C MET A 4 -5.69 73.99 2.44
N ALA A 5 -5.18 74.23 3.65
CA ALA A 5 -4.74 73.13 4.52
C ALA A 5 -5.97 72.40 5.05
N ALA A 6 -6.08 71.09 4.79
CA ALA A 6 -7.16 70.29 5.32
C ALA A 6 -7.16 70.31 6.85
N PRO A 7 -8.34 70.43 7.52
CA PRO A 7 -8.44 70.59 8.97
C PRO A 7 -7.84 69.35 9.68
N TYR A 8 -7.08 69.62 10.76
CA TYR A 8 -6.24 68.68 11.52
C TYR A 8 -6.99 67.37 11.93
N GLY A 9 -8.27 67.44 12.21
CA GLY A 9 -9.11 66.30 12.63
C GLY A 9 -9.42 65.29 11.47
N VAL A 10 -9.38 65.72 10.22
CA VAL A 10 -9.66 64.82 9.09
C VAL A 10 -8.45 63.90 8.81
N ARG A 11 -7.25 64.40 8.92
CA ARG A 11 -6.00 63.63 8.74
C ARG A 11 -5.85 62.54 9.82
N GLU A 12 -6.22 62.86 11.05
CA GLU A 12 -6.12 61.88 12.17
C GLU A 12 -7.17 60.74 12.04
N ARG A 13 -8.39 61.06 11.59
CA ARG A 13 -9.42 60.06 11.32
C ARG A 13 -9.01 59.11 10.16
N TRP A 14 -8.40 59.63 9.11
CA TRP A 14 -7.89 58.82 8.00
C TRP A 14 -6.74 57.92 8.43
N ARG A 15 -5.81 58.42 9.27
CA ARG A 15 -4.72 57.57 9.80
C ARG A 15 -5.24 56.43 10.68
N LYS A 16 -6.22 56.70 11.54
CA LYS A 16 -6.85 55.68 12.38
C LYS A 16 -7.62 54.64 11.51
N ALA A 17 -8.31 55.04 10.48
CA ALA A 17 -9.00 54.17 9.54
C ALA A 17 -8.02 53.30 8.74
N VAL A 18 -6.91 53.84 8.25
CA VAL A 18 -5.88 53.07 7.53
C VAL A 18 -5.22 52.03 8.48
N ILE A 19 -4.87 52.44 9.69
CA ILE A 19 -4.29 51.51 10.69
C ILE A 19 -5.27 50.40 11.03
N ALA A 20 -6.55 50.71 11.21
CA ALA A 20 -7.57 49.68 11.49
C ALA A 20 -7.77 48.70 10.32
N LEU A 21 -7.77 49.22 9.08
CA LEU A 21 -7.87 48.42 7.86
C LEU A 21 -6.65 47.50 7.68
N THR A 22 -5.46 47.99 7.98
CA THR A 22 -4.21 47.22 7.91
C THR A 22 -4.17 46.15 8.95
N LEU A 23 -4.62 46.41 10.17
CA LEU A 23 -4.74 45.41 11.23
C LEU A 23 -5.77 44.35 10.91
N ILE A 24 -6.92 44.71 10.33
CA ILE A 24 -7.94 43.76 9.87
C ILE A 24 -7.39 42.89 8.72
N MET A 25 -6.69 43.44 7.76
CA MET A 25 -6.04 42.69 6.69
C MET A 25 -4.97 41.71 7.25
N LEU A 26 -4.13 42.18 8.19
CA LEU A 26 -3.12 41.32 8.82
C LEU A 26 -3.76 40.18 9.62
N THR A 27 -4.86 40.44 10.34
CA THR A 27 -5.59 39.36 11.04
C THR A 27 -6.28 38.39 10.09
N LEU A 28 -6.81 38.87 8.93
CA LEU A 28 -7.38 38.00 7.91
C LEU A 28 -6.29 37.11 7.25
N ILE A 29 -5.11 37.66 6.99
CA ILE A 29 -3.97 36.89 6.45
C ILE A 29 -3.47 35.85 7.45
N MET A 30 -3.45 36.17 8.75
CA MET A 30 -3.09 35.21 9.79
C MET A 30 -4.13 34.08 9.97
N LEU A 31 -5.43 34.34 9.70
CA LEU A 31 -6.49 33.33 9.77
C LEU A 31 -6.44 32.36 8.58
N THR A 32 -5.87 32.75 7.43
CA THR A 32 -5.75 31.86 6.25
C THR A 32 -4.50 30.98 6.30
N ALA A 33 -3.58 31.20 7.24
CA ALA A 33 -2.36 30.42 7.45
C ALA A 33 -2.51 29.32 8.50
N ILE A 34 -3.73 28.77 8.69
CA ILE A 34 -3.84 27.53 9.45
C ILE A 34 -3.16 26.44 8.61
N PRO A 35 -2.03 25.85 9.06
CA PRO A 35 -1.49 24.71 8.37
C PRO A 35 -2.59 23.65 8.39
N VAL A 36 -3.05 23.24 7.22
CA VAL A 36 -3.84 22.01 7.09
C VAL A 36 -2.90 20.93 7.61
N ALA A 37 -3.14 20.44 8.82
CA ALA A 37 -2.46 19.27 9.32
C ALA A 37 -2.69 18.19 8.26
N GLY A 38 -1.67 17.85 7.50
CA GLY A 38 -1.77 16.80 6.50
C GLY A 38 -2.28 15.55 7.22
N ALA A 39 -3.25 14.86 6.63
CA ALA A 39 -3.68 13.57 7.14
C ALA A 39 -2.44 12.68 7.36
N ALA A 40 -2.44 11.89 8.43
CA ALA A 40 -1.34 10.96 8.66
C ALA A 40 -1.22 9.99 7.47
N PRO A 41 0.01 9.59 7.09
CA PRO A 41 0.20 8.66 5.98
C PRO A 41 -0.56 7.36 6.20
N VAL A 42 -1.20 6.84 5.17
CA VAL A 42 -1.87 5.54 5.22
C VAL A 42 -0.83 4.45 5.46
N ARG A 43 -1.03 3.61 6.47
CA ARG A 43 -0.14 2.51 6.83
C ARG A 43 -0.55 1.26 6.04
N LEU A 44 0.20 0.96 4.99
CA LEU A 44 -0.03 -0.19 4.12
C LEU A 44 0.87 -1.35 4.53
N LEU A 45 0.29 -2.40 5.11
CA LEU A 45 1.00 -3.64 5.41
C LEU A 45 1.23 -4.43 4.12
N VAL A 46 2.45 -4.91 3.92
CA VAL A 46 2.77 -5.95 2.93
C VAL A 46 3.12 -7.23 3.69
N LEU A 47 2.16 -8.14 3.79
CA LEU A 47 2.34 -9.46 4.40
C LEU A 47 2.69 -10.46 3.30
N GLY A 48 3.96 -10.87 3.23
CA GLY A 48 4.41 -11.69 2.12
C GLY A 48 5.65 -12.53 2.40
N ASP A 49 6.22 -13.04 1.32
CA ASP A 49 7.41 -13.87 1.37
C ASP A 49 8.63 -13.25 0.66
N SER A 50 9.49 -14.04 0.03
CA SER A 50 10.70 -13.56 -0.67
C SER A 50 10.39 -12.67 -1.88
N LEU A 51 9.23 -12.81 -2.49
CA LEU A 51 8.84 -12.05 -3.67
C LEU A 51 8.57 -10.59 -3.32
N SER A 52 7.89 -10.33 -2.20
CA SER A 52 7.65 -8.98 -1.70
C SER A 52 8.81 -8.44 -0.85
N ALA A 53 9.55 -9.30 -0.13
CA ALA A 53 10.76 -8.90 0.61
C ALA A 53 11.91 -8.42 -0.29
N GLY A 54 11.85 -8.66 -1.61
CA GLY A 54 12.92 -8.28 -2.54
C GLY A 54 14.17 -9.14 -2.43
N TYR A 55 14.00 -10.47 -2.23
CA TYR A 55 15.12 -11.41 -2.12
C TYR A 55 16.11 -11.25 -3.28
N GLY A 56 17.41 -11.14 -2.95
CA GLY A 56 18.48 -11.02 -3.94
C GLY A 56 18.63 -9.65 -4.61
N LEU A 57 17.80 -8.66 -4.25
CA LEU A 57 17.81 -7.31 -4.79
C LEU A 57 18.37 -6.28 -3.80
N ALA A 58 18.85 -5.16 -4.32
CA ALA A 58 19.07 -4.00 -3.48
C ALA A 58 17.73 -3.49 -2.91
N GLN A 59 17.74 -2.93 -1.70
CA GLN A 59 16.52 -2.49 -1.01
C GLN A 59 15.64 -1.59 -1.88
N THR A 60 16.23 -0.68 -2.66
CA THR A 60 15.51 0.24 -3.55
C THR A 60 14.88 -0.43 -4.77
N GLU A 61 15.29 -1.66 -5.08
CA GLU A 61 14.82 -2.45 -6.22
C GLU A 61 13.73 -3.46 -5.84
N GLY A 62 13.51 -3.69 -4.54
CA GLY A 62 12.48 -4.59 -4.02
C GLY A 62 11.07 -4.04 -4.20
N PHE A 63 10.07 -4.93 -4.10
CA PHE A 63 8.67 -4.63 -4.34
C PHE A 63 8.15 -3.47 -3.48
N GLU A 64 8.40 -3.51 -2.19
CA GLU A 64 7.90 -2.50 -1.26
C GLU A 64 8.43 -1.11 -1.57
N SER A 65 9.73 -0.99 -1.87
CA SER A 65 10.36 0.28 -2.19
C SER A 65 9.87 0.84 -3.52
N GLN A 66 9.74 0.00 -4.55
CA GLN A 66 9.22 0.42 -5.85
C GLN A 66 7.73 0.78 -5.78
N LEU A 67 6.92 0.02 -5.02
CA LEU A 67 5.52 0.35 -4.79
C LEU A 67 5.36 1.69 -4.05
N ALA A 68 6.14 1.89 -2.97
CA ALA A 68 6.11 3.16 -2.23
C ALA A 68 6.52 4.35 -3.12
N ALA A 69 7.49 4.17 -4.02
CA ALA A 69 7.91 5.20 -4.96
C ALA A 69 6.81 5.52 -5.99
N ALA A 70 6.14 4.49 -6.53
CA ALA A 70 5.05 4.64 -7.48
C ALA A 70 3.84 5.37 -6.85
N LEU A 71 3.39 4.90 -5.68
CA LEU A 71 2.29 5.53 -4.94
C LEU A 71 2.58 7.00 -4.62
N ARG A 72 3.81 7.32 -4.21
CA ARG A 72 4.21 8.71 -3.96
C ARG A 72 4.21 9.56 -5.23
N ALA A 73 4.61 9.00 -6.37
CA ALA A 73 4.59 9.70 -7.66
C ALA A 73 3.16 10.06 -8.07
N ASP A 74 2.17 9.23 -7.72
CA ASP A 74 0.75 9.46 -7.97
C ASP A 74 0.04 10.26 -6.85
N GLY A 75 0.83 10.80 -5.90
CA GLY A 75 0.35 11.73 -4.88
C GLY A 75 -0.22 11.08 -3.61
N HIS A 76 -0.06 9.77 -3.44
CA HIS A 76 -0.49 9.07 -2.22
C HIS A 76 0.58 9.19 -1.13
N ASP A 77 0.16 9.62 0.06
CA ASP A 77 1.02 9.61 1.25
C ASP A 77 0.85 8.27 1.98
N VAL A 78 1.75 7.32 1.67
CA VAL A 78 1.69 5.95 2.17
C VAL A 78 3.00 5.60 2.87
N ARG A 79 2.86 4.96 4.03
CA ARG A 79 3.94 4.31 4.76
C ARG A 79 3.79 2.80 4.63
N ILE A 80 4.73 2.14 3.96
CA ILE A 80 4.78 0.67 3.93
C ILE A 80 5.18 0.14 5.30
N ILE A 81 4.44 -0.85 5.77
CA ILE A 81 4.81 -1.70 6.91
C ILE A 81 5.33 -3.01 6.32
N ASP A 82 6.65 -3.19 6.44
CA ASP A 82 7.32 -4.41 6.00
C ASP A 82 6.87 -5.59 6.88
N GLY A 83 6.09 -6.45 6.28
CA GLY A 83 5.62 -7.71 6.83
C GLY A 83 6.04 -8.90 5.96
N ALA A 84 7.05 -8.76 5.10
CA ALA A 84 7.52 -9.82 4.23
C ALA A 84 8.71 -10.56 4.86
N VAL A 85 8.68 -11.89 4.81
CA VAL A 85 9.76 -12.76 5.31
C VAL A 85 10.10 -13.83 4.29
N SER A 86 11.30 -13.78 3.73
CA SER A 86 11.76 -14.75 2.73
C SER A 86 11.64 -16.18 3.24
N GLY A 87 10.98 -17.03 2.44
CA GLY A 87 10.74 -18.44 2.76
C GLY A 87 9.47 -18.71 3.56
N ASP A 88 8.70 -17.69 3.94
CA ASP A 88 7.46 -17.90 4.68
C ASP A 88 6.41 -18.63 3.83
N THR A 89 5.67 -19.50 4.51
CA THR A 89 4.44 -20.11 4.03
C THR A 89 3.23 -19.33 4.53
N SER A 90 2.05 -19.69 4.06
CA SER A 90 0.78 -19.17 4.62
C SER A 90 0.69 -19.36 6.13
N ALA A 91 1.15 -20.52 6.65
CA ALA A 91 1.22 -20.80 8.09
C ALA A 91 2.18 -19.87 8.83
N GLY A 92 3.37 -19.59 8.25
CA GLY A 92 4.35 -18.66 8.82
C GLY A 92 3.79 -17.24 8.90
N GLY A 93 3.20 -16.76 7.82
CA GLY A 93 2.52 -15.46 7.78
C GLY A 93 1.40 -15.34 8.82
N LEU A 94 0.56 -16.37 8.95
CA LEU A 94 -0.51 -16.41 9.97
C LEU A 94 0.05 -16.33 11.39
N ALA A 95 1.11 -17.09 11.67
CA ALA A 95 1.69 -17.16 13.01
C ALA A 95 2.24 -15.80 13.51
N ARG A 96 2.75 -14.96 12.60
CA ARG A 96 3.33 -13.65 12.93
C ARG A 96 2.41 -12.45 12.70
N LEU A 97 1.22 -12.66 12.12
CA LEU A 97 0.31 -11.57 11.73
C LEU A 97 -0.02 -10.64 12.89
N ASP A 98 -0.38 -11.17 14.06
CA ASP A 98 -0.74 -10.35 15.22
C ASP A 98 0.44 -9.49 15.72
N TRP A 99 1.65 -10.01 15.64
CA TRP A 99 2.86 -9.24 15.98
C TRP A 99 3.09 -8.09 14.98
N VAL A 100 2.99 -8.37 13.68
CA VAL A 100 3.16 -7.34 12.64
C VAL A 100 2.09 -6.26 12.74
N LEU A 101 0.85 -6.64 13.07
CA LEU A 101 -0.27 -5.72 13.27
C LEU A 101 -0.21 -4.94 14.59
N GLY A 102 0.73 -5.24 15.50
CA GLY A 102 0.88 -4.53 16.77
C GLY A 102 1.14 -3.03 16.62
N GLY A 103 1.75 -2.60 15.52
CA GLY A 103 1.91 -1.18 15.14
C GLY A 103 0.69 -0.56 14.45
N GLY A 104 -0.35 -1.33 14.18
CA GLY A 104 -1.54 -0.95 13.40
C GLY A 104 -1.26 -0.86 11.90
N ALA A 105 -2.27 -1.21 11.09
CA ALA A 105 -2.28 -1.04 9.64
C ALA A 105 -3.65 -0.50 9.23
N ASP A 106 -3.69 0.26 8.14
CA ASP A 106 -4.93 0.85 7.61
C ASP A 106 -5.41 0.09 6.38
N ALA A 107 -4.50 -0.60 5.67
CA ALA A 107 -4.78 -1.51 4.57
C ALA A 107 -3.70 -2.61 4.54
N ALA A 108 -3.96 -3.73 3.85
CA ALA A 108 -3.01 -4.82 3.72
C ALA A 108 -2.96 -5.40 2.31
N ILE A 109 -1.77 -5.72 1.84
CA ILE A 109 -1.52 -6.63 0.73
C ILE A 109 -1.09 -7.96 1.33
N VAL A 110 -1.75 -9.06 0.95
CA VAL A 110 -1.39 -10.43 1.33
C VAL A 110 -0.85 -11.14 0.10
N GLU A 111 0.44 -11.44 0.12
CA GLU A 111 1.18 -12.12 -0.95
C GLU A 111 1.90 -13.31 -0.30
N LEU A 112 1.23 -14.44 -0.17
CA LEU A 112 1.72 -15.67 0.46
C LEU A 112 1.22 -16.89 -0.31
N GLY A 113 1.95 -17.99 -0.18
CA GLY A 113 1.60 -19.27 -0.78
C GLY A 113 2.63 -19.80 -1.78
N ALA A 114 3.58 -18.98 -2.26
CA ALA A 114 4.63 -19.49 -3.16
C ALA A 114 5.39 -20.64 -2.49
N ASN A 115 5.75 -20.49 -1.23
CA ASN A 115 6.46 -21.50 -0.47
C ASN A 115 5.58 -22.72 -0.11
N ASP A 116 4.27 -22.54 0.05
CA ASP A 116 3.31 -23.64 0.19
C ASP A 116 3.32 -24.49 -1.09
N GLY A 117 3.16 -23.84 -2.25
CA GLY A 117 3.23 -24.49 -3.55
C GLY A 117 4.57 -25.17 -3.84
N LEU A 118 5.69 -24.55 -3.46
CA LEU A 118 7.03 -25.14 -3.62
C LEU A 118 7.24 -26.40 -2.76
N ARG A 119 6.65 -26.42 -1.56
CA ARG A 119 6.80 -27.53 -0.60
C ARG A 119 5.72 -28.59 -0.71
N GLY A 120 4.75 -28.41 -1.61
CA GLY A 120 3.64 -29.34 -1.77
C GLY A 120 2.72 -29.41 -0.53
N VAL A 121 2.54 -28.27 0.16
CA VAL A 121 1.58 -28.18 1.29
C VAL A 121 0.19 -28.48 0.76
N ASP A 122 -0.62 -29.20 1.55
CA ASP A 122 -2.00 -29.48 1.16
C ASP A 122 -2.73 -28.14 0.86
N PRO A 123 -3.34 -28.00 -0.33
CA PRO A 123 -4.12 -26.81 -0.66
C PRO A 123 -5.19 -26.46 0.39
N ALA A 124 -5.75 -27.46 1.09
CA ALA A 124 -6.72 -27.20 2.16
C ALA A 124 -6.08 -26.50 3.38
N ASP A 125 -4.84 -26.84 3.72
CA ASP A 125 -4.10 -26.16 4.79
C ASP A 125 -3.74 -24.72 4.39
N THR A 126 -3.29 -24.53 3.14
CA THR A 126 -3.04 -23.21 2.58
C THR A 126 -4.31 -22.33 2.62
N GLU A 127 -5.46 -22.90 2.22
CA GLU A 127 -6.75 -22.21 2.28
C GLU A 127 -7.15 -21.84 3.71
N ALA A 128 -7.00 -22.76 4.65
CA ALA A 128 -7.31 -22.51 6.05
C ALA A 128 -6.47 -21.38 6.65
N ASN A 129 -5.16 -21.37 6.37
CA ASN A 129 -4.24 -20.32 6.84
C ASN A 129 -4.58 -18.95 6.24
N LEU A 130 -4.76 -18.87 4.91
CA LEU A 130 -5.11 -17.63 4.23
C LEU A 130 -6.49 -17.13 4.67
N THR A 131 -7.47 -18.00 4.84
CA THR A 131 -8.79 -17.64 5.40
C THR A 131 -8.63 -17.00 6.77
N ALA A 132 -7.87 -17.64 7.69
CA ALA A 132 -7.64 -17.09 9.02
C ALA A 132 -6.92 -15.72 8.99
N ILE A 133 -5.98 -15.49 8.07
CA ILE A 133 -5.35 -14.18 7.85
C ILE A 133 -6.40 -13.15 7.44
N LEU A 134 -7.20 -13.46 6.42
CA LEU A 134 -8.23 -12.56 5.90
C LEU A 134 -9.29 -12.25 6.97
N ASP A 135 -9.73 -13.24 7.73
CA ASP A 135 -10.71 -13.06 8.82
C ASP A 135 -10.16 -12.17 9.95
N LYS A 136 -8.88 -12.33 10.31
CA LYS A 136 -8.24 -11.45 11.30
C LYS A 136 -8.12 -10.01 10.84
N LEU A 137 -7.86 -9.77 9.54
CA LEU A 137 -7.81 -8.44 8.96
C LEU A 137 -9.22 -7.83 8.88
N ALA A 138 -10.21 -8.60 8.43
CA ALA A 138 -11.61 -8.18 8.36
C ALA A 138 -12.17 -7.82 9.75
N ALA A 139 -11.86 -8.61 10.78
CA ALA A 139 -12.27 -8.33 12.17
C ALA A 139 -11.69 -7.01 12.71
N ARG A 140 -10.62 -6.50 12.10
CA ARG A 140 -10.00 -5.20 12.41
C ARG A 140 -10.41 -4.09 11.42
N HIS A 141 -11.34 -4.37 10.50
CA HIS A 141 -11.78 -3.47 9.44
C HIS A 141 -10.63 -2.99 8.53
N ILE A 142 -9.62 -3.83 8.31
CA ILE A 142 -8.49 -3.56 7.43
C ILE A 142 -8.84 -4.10 6.04
N PRO A 143 -9.05 -3.25 5.01
CA PRO A 143 -9.26 -3.69 3.65
C PRO A 143 -8.03 -4.44 3.11
N VAL A 144 -8.27 -5.43 2.25
CA VAL A 144 -7.24 -6.38 1.81
C VAL A 144 -7.20 -6.50 0.30
N LEU A 145 -5.99 -6.48 -0.26
CA LEU A 145 -5.67 -7.00 -1.58
C LEU A 145 -4.96 -8.36 -1.40
N LEU A 146 -5.65 -9.44 -1.80
CA LEU A 146 -5.05 -10.76 -1.89
C LEU A 146 -4.41 -10.93 -3.28
N SER A 147 -3.10 -11.16 -3.32
CA SER A 147 -2.41 -11.53 -4.55
C SER A 147 -2.20 -13.04 -4.60
N GLY A 148 -2.77 -13.67 -5.61
CA GLY A 148 -2.78 -15.11 -5.78
C GLY A 148 -1.43 -15.65 -6.26
N MET A 149 -1.30 -16.98 -6.16
CA MET A 149 -0.09 -17.70 -6.53
C MET A 149 -0.43 -18.99 -7.29
N TYR A 150 0.47 -19.42 -8.16
CA TYR A 150 0.39 -20.70 -8.85
C TYR A 150 1.48 -21.64 -8.34
N ALA A 151 1.13 -22.90 -8.17
CA ALA A 151 2.11 -23.95 -7.89
C ALA A 151 2.92 -24.31 -9.14
N LEU A 152 4.13 -24.79 -8.93
CA LEU A 152 4.97 -25.27 -10.03
C LEU A 152 4.39 -26.55 -10.66
N PRO A 153 4.59 -26.78 -11.96
CA PRO A 153 4.01 -27.94 -12.67
C PRO A 153 4.52 -29.31 -12.20
N ASN A 154 5.67 -29.34 -11.52
CA ASN A 154 6.30 -30.59 -11.05
C ASN A 154 5.49 -31.37 -9.99
N LEU A 155 4.49 -30.72 -9.35
CA LEU A 155 3.59 -31.36 -8.39
C LEU A 155 2.36 -32.01 -9.04
N GLY A 156 2.25 -31.91 -10.36
CA GLY A 156 1.16 -32.48 -11.15
C GLY A 156 -0.03 -31.53 -11.34
N ALA A 157 -0.82 -31.83 -12.36
CA ALA A 157 -1.93 -30.97 -12.80
C ALA A 157 -3.03 -30.85 -11.73
N ASP A 158 -3.36 -31.96 -11.06
CA ASP A 158 -4.42 -31.97 -10.04
C ASP A 158 -4.07 -31.10 -8.84
N TYR A 159 -2.82 -31.17 -8.36
CA TYR A 159 -2.33 -30.30 -7.31
C TYR A 159 -2.36 -28.82 -7.74
N GLY A 160 -1.83 -28.53 -8.93
CA GLY A 160 -1.81 -27.16 -9.45
C GLY A 160 -3.22 -26.57 -9.59
N ALA A 161 -4.19 -27.36 -10.06
CA ALA A 161 -5.59 -26.94 -10.17
C ALA A 161 -6.22 -26.72 -8.79
N ALA A 162 -6.02 -27.65 -7.85
CA ALA A 162 -6.53 -27.51 -6.47
C ALA A 162 -5.92 -26.29 -5.77
N PHE A 163 -4.62 -26.09 -5.90
CA PHE A 163 -3.90 -24.95 -5.31
C PHE A 163 -4.41 -23.60 -5.86
N ARG A 164 -4.54 -23.47 -7.19
CA ARG A 164 -5.10 -22.28 -7.82
C ARG A 164 -6.53 -22.00 -7.34
N ALA A 165 -7.36 -23.06 -7.24
CA ALA A 165 -8.74 -22.92 -6.82
C ALA A 165 -8.90 -22.35 -5.39
N VAL A 166 -7.88 -22.48 -4.52
CA VAL A 166 -7.85 -21.81 -3.20
C VAL A 166 -7.95 -20.30 -3.38
N PHE A 167 -7.04 -19.72 -4.16
CA PHE A 167 -7.00 -18.27 -4.38
C PHE A 167 -8.25 -17.77 -5.10
N ASP A 168 -8.73 -18.53 -6.11
CA ASP A 168 -9.96 -18.19 -6.85
C ASP A 168 -11.20 -18.21 -5.94
N ARG A 169 -11.24 -19.03 -4.90
CA ARG A 169 -12.33 -19.04 -3.90
C ARG A 169 -12.21 -17.85 -2.95
N LEU A 170 -11.01 -17.63 -2.39
CA LEU A 170 -10.75 -16.53 -1.46
C LEU A 170 -10.93 -15.16 -2.13
N GLY A 171 -10.55 -15.03 -3.40
CA GLY A 171 -10.73 -13.82 -4.20
C GLY A 171 -12.19 -13.49 -4.54
N LYS A 172 -13.14 -14.41 -4.29
CA LYS A 172 -14.59 -14.14 -4.43
C LYS A 172 -15.22 -13.56 -3.16
N ARG A 173 -14.47 -13.44 -2.08
CA ARG A 173 -14.96 -12.79 -0.86
C ARG A 173 -15.28 -11.33 -1.14
N PRO A 174 -16.42 -10.81 -0.66
CA PRO A 174 -16.84 -9.42 -0.94
C PRO A 174 -15.95 -8.37 -0.27
N ASP A 175 -15.20 -8.77 0.75
CA ASP A 175 -14.29 -7.95 1.56
C ASP A 175 -12.83 -8.01 1.06
N VAL A 176 -12.58 -8.59 -0.13
CA VAL A 176 -11.22 -8.81 -0.66
C VAL A 176 -11.12 -8.28 -2.08
N LEU A 177 -10.17 -7.40 -2.33
CA LEU A 177 -9.69 -7.13 -3.68
C LEU A 177 -8.76 -8.28 -4.12
N TYR A 178 -8.87 -8.72 -5.37
CA TYR A 178 -8.15 -9.91 -5.82
C TYR A 178 -7.29 -9.64 -7.05
N ASP A 179 -6.02 -9.97 -6.94
CA ASP A 179 -5.08 -10.13 -8.05
C ASP A 179 -4.83 -11.64 -8.27
N PRO A 180 -5.19 -12.22 -9.41
CA PRO A 180 -5.12 -13.66 -9.62
C PRO A 180 -3.72 -14.28 -9.55
N PHE A 181 -2.67 -13.50 -9.89
CA PHE A 181 -1.30 -14.02 -9.91
C PHE A 181 -0.27 -12.91 -9.77
N PHE A 182 0.44 -12.90 -8.63
CA PHE A 182 1.46 -11.89 -8.33
C PHE A 182 2.52 -11.76 -9.43
N LEU A 183 3.00 -12.90 -9.95
CA LEU A 183 4.03 -12.95 -10.98
C LEU A 183 3.49 -12.88 -12.43
N GLN A 184 2.25 -12.42 -12.61
CA GLN A 184 1.66 -12.24 -13.93
C GLN A 184 2.56 -11.36 -14.82
N ASP A 185 2.79 -11.76 -16.06
CA ASP A 185 3.65 -11.09 -17.04
C ASP A 185 5.16 -11.03 -16.68
N VAL A 186 5.58 -11.77 -15.65
CA VAL A 186 6.98 -11.86 -15.21
C VAL A 186 7.44 -13.31 -15.11
N ALA A 187 6.61 -14.20 -14.57
CA ALA A 187 6.96 -15.61 -14.45
C ALA A 187 7.42 -16.20 -15.78
N THR A 188 8.46 -17.02 -15.74
CA THR A 188 9.02 -17.71 -16.91
C THR A 188 9.68 -16.82 -18.00
N ILE A 189 9.77 -15.50 -17.80
CA ILE A 189 10.45 -14.59 -18.70
C ILE A 189 11.88 -14.36 -18.20
N PRO A 190 12.92 -14.95 -18.81
CA PRO A 190 14.29 -14.89 -18.24
C PRO A 190 14.81 -13.48 -18.04
N ALA A 191 14.46 -12.53 -18.93
CA ALA A 191 14.88 -11.13 -18.82
C ALA A 191 14.28 -10.37 -17.62
N LEU A 192 13.24 -10.93 -16.99
CA LEU A 192 12.53 -10.31 -15.85
C LEU A 192 12.77 -11.05 -14.53
N ASN A 193 13.53 -12.14 -14.56
CA ASN A 193 13.83 -12.94 -13.39
C ASN A 193 15.33 -12.96 -13.11
N GLN A 194 15.68 -13.27 -11.88
CA GLN A 194 17.05 -13.53 -11.43
C GLN A 194 17.54 -14.86 -12.02
N SER A 195 18.80 -15.18 -11.83
CA SER A 195 19.41 -16.39 -12.39
C SER A 195 18.81 -17.71 -11.90
N ASP A 196 18.05 -17.69 -10.79
CA ASP A 196 17.33 -18.83 -10.26
C ASP A 196 16.02 -19.14 -11.02
N GLY A 197 15.59 -18.21 -11.89
CA GLY A 197 14.37 -18.35 -12.69
C GLY A 197 13.05 -18.27 -11.91
N MET A 198 13.09 -17.97 -10.62
CA MET A 198 11.94 -17.91 -9.73
C MET A 198 11.66 -16.50 -9.20
N HIS A 199 12.71 -15.80 -8.76
CA HIS A 199 12.55 -14.48 -8.19
C HIS A 199 12.67 -13.41 -9.28
N PRO A 200 11.77 -12.42 -9.31
CA PRO A 200 11.89 -11.27 -10.21
C PRO A 200 13.21 -10.52 -10.00
N ASN A 201 13.79 -10.00 -11.06
CA ASN A 201 14.82 -8.98 -10.99
C ASN A 201 14.18 -7.59 -10.85
N ALA A 202 14.99 -6.53 -10.74
CA ALA A 202 14.49 -5.16 -10.54
C ALA A 202 13.47 -4.71 -11.60
N GLU A 203 13.65 -5.10 -12.88
CA GLU A 203 12.71 -4.78 -13.97
C GLU A 203 11.42 -5.63 -13.88
N GLY A 204 11.54 -6.90 -13.45
CA GLY A 204 10.40 -7.75 -13.15
C GLY A 204 9.55 -7.18 -12.02
N VAL A 205 10.18 -6.74 -10.93
CA VAL A 205 9.50 -6.07 -9.83
C VAL A 205 8.78 -4.81 -10.30
N LYS A 206 9.44 -3.98 -11.11
CA LYS A 206 8.84 -2.77 -11.68
C LYS A 206 7.59 -3.08 -12.51
N ARG A 207 7.60 -4.16 -13.26
CA ARG A 207 6.44 -4.62 -14.04
C ARG A 207 5.29 -5.08 -13.14
N ILE A 208 5.59 -5.82 -12.07
CA ILE A 208 4.60 -6.24 -11.07
C ILE A 208 3.97 -5.00 -10.43
N VAL A 209 4.77 -4.04 -9.97
CA VAL A 209 4.30 -2.80 -9.36
C VAL A 209 3.39 -2.03 -10.31
N ALA A 210 3.80 -1.81 -11.56
CA ALA A 210 3.00 -1.07 -12.53
C ALA A 210 1.63 -1.74 -12.80
N ARG A 211 1.58 -3.08 -12.79
CA ARG A 211 0.33 -3.84 -12.95
C ARG A 211 -0.56 -3.78 -11.72
N LEU A 212 0.03 -3.86 -10.52
CA LEU A 212 -0.73 -3.87 -9.26
C LEU A 212 -1.18 -2.48 -8.82
N LEU A 213 -0.48 -1.43 -9.25
CA LEU A 213 -0.71 -0.06 -8.78
C LEU A 213 -2.19 0.35 -8.82
N PRO A 214 -2.96 0.15 -9.91
CA PRO A 214 -4.39 0.51 -9.93
C PRO A 214 -5.24 -0.25 -8.90
N LEU A 215 -4.89 -1.50 -8.57
CA LEU A 215 -5.57 -2.27 -7.53
C LEU A 215 -5.20 -1.78 -6.13
N VAL A 216 -3.94 -1.39 -5.93
CA VAL A 216 -3.50 -0.81 -4.67
C VAL A 216 -4.13 0.56 -4.43
N GLU A 217 -4.24 1.40 -5.46
CA GLU A 217 -4.97 2.68 -5.36
C GLU A 217 -6.43 2.47 -5.00
N LYS A 218 -7.07 1.47 -5.60
CA LYS A 218 -8.44 1.07 -5.22
C LYS A 218 -8.52 0.61 -3.77
N LEU A 219 -7.55 -0.19 -3.31
CA LEU A 219 -7.44 -0.60 -1.91
C LEU A 219 -7.32 0.61 -0.97
N LEU A 220 -6.47 1.58 -1.31
CA LEU A 220 -6.29 2.78 -0.50
C LEU A 220 -7.55 3.65 -0.43
N ALA A 221 -8.38 3.64 -1.49
CA ALA A 221 -9.66 4.33 -1.50
C ALA A 221 -10.73 3.70 -0.59
N GLU A 222 -10.53 2.45 -0.16
CA GLU A 222 -11.40 1.76 0.82
C GLU A 222 -11.02 2.08 2.28
N VAL A 223 -9.87 2.74 2.51
CA VAL A 223 -9.43 3.16 3.86
C VAL A 223 -10.32 4.30 4.34
N PRO A 224 -10.99 4.18 5.52
CA PRO A 224 -11.78 5.27 6.07
C PRO A 224 -10.93 6.53 6.28
N PRO A 225 -11.48 7.72 6.04
CA PRO A 225 -10.79 8.96 6.37
C PRO A 225 -10.51 9.04 7.88
N ALA A 226 -9.32 9.52 8.24
CA ALA A 226 -8.86 9.68 9.62
C ALA A 226 -9.67 10.74 10.39
#